data_e5f5f1e2847a4e729d13b349a68b5414
#
_entry.id   e5f5f1e2847a4e729d13b349a68b5414
#
_cell.length_a   1.000
_cell.length_b   1.000
_cell.length_c   1.000
_cell.angle_alpha   90.00
_cell.angle_beta   90.00
_cell.angle_gamma   90.00
#
_symmetry.space_group_name_H-M   'P 1'
#
loop_
_entity.id
_entity.type
_entity.pdbx_description
1 polymer ?
#
loop_
_entity_poly.entity_id
_entity_poly.type
_entity_poly.pdbx_seq_one_letter_code
_entity_poly.pdbx_strand_id
1 'polypeptide(L)' 'MESLHLSLSDAEKDSEYIIKHIGDEVKSSDKYSGYGIQPGAKIKLLFRSPSGDPAAYEIMGTVLALRKEDSDKIYICGI' A
#
# COMPACT_ATOMS: atom_id res chain seq x y z
N MET A 1 4.85 -20.56 -13.76
CA MET A 1 5.09 -19.26 -13.87
C MET A 1 4.82 -18.55 -12.59
N GLU A 2 5.56 -17.72 -12.30
CA GLU A 2 5.40 -17.08 -11.06
C GLU A 2 4.33 -16.06 -11.13
N SER A 3 3.78 -15.75 -10.04
CA SER A 3 2.81 -14.72 -10.01
C SER A 3 3.51 -13.39 -10.08
N LEU A 4 2.85 -12.46 -10.69
CA LEU A 4 3.35 -11.12 -10.75
C LEU A 4 2.93 -10.41 -9.50
N HIS A 5 3.88 -9.68 -8.93
CA HIS A 5 3.60 -8.87 -7.78
C HIS A 5 3.46 -7.45 -8.23
N LEU A 6 2.36 -6.82 -7.85
CA LEU A 6 2.19 -5.40 -8.07
C LEU A 6 2.72 -4.68 -6.84
N SER A 7 3.38 -3.56 -7.05
CA SER A 7 3.64 -2.71 -5.90
C SER A 7 2.40 -1.86 -5.64
N LEU A 8 2.26 -1.40 -4.42
CA LEU A 8 1.10 -0.61 -4.05
C LEU A 8 1.02 0.67 -4.88
N SER A 9 2.16 1.20 -5.31
CA SER A 9 2.16 2.40 -6.14
C SER A 9 1.51 2.17 -7.50
N ASP A 10 1.34 0.92 -7.92
CA ASP A 10 0.68 0.58 -9.17
C ASP A 10 -0.80 0.25 -9.00
N ALA A 11 -1.34 0.39 -7.79
CA ALA A 11 -2.72 0.04 -7.52
C ALA A 11 -3.68 0.93 -8.32
N GLU A 12 -4.81 0.36 -8.68
CA GLU A 12 -5.86 1.11 -9.35
C GLU A 12 -6.79 1.70 -8.30
N LYS A 13 -7.27 2.90 -8.59
CA LYS A 13 -8.16 3.60 -7.69
C LYS A 13 -9.42 2.78 -7.44
N ASP A 14 -9.85 2.75 -6.21
CA ASP A 14 -11.09 2.09 -5.75
C ASP A 14 -11.08 0.58 -5.85
N SER A 15 -9.97 -0.04 -6.27
CA SER A 15 -9.84 -1.49 -6.25
C SER A 15 -9.24 -1.92 -4.93
N GLU A 16 -9.68 -3.05 -4.42
CA GLU A 16 -9.14 -3.60 -3.18
C GLU A 16 -8.05 -4.62 -3.48
N TYR A 17 -7.06 -4.62 -2.62
CA TYR A 17 -5.91 -5.52 -2.76
C TYR A 17 -5.57 -6.11 -1.40
N ILE A 18 -4.81 -7.19 -1.44
CA ILE A 18 -4.26 -7.80 -0.22
C ILE A 18 -2.77 -7.53 -0.22
N ILE A 19 -2.25 -7.07 0.92
CA ILE A 19 -0.81 -6.89 1.07
C ILE A 19 -0.17 -8.25 1.19
N LYS A 20 0.83 -8.52 0.35
CA LYS A 20 1.52 -9.80 0.36
C LYS A 20 2.89 -9.71 0.99
N HIS A 21 3.58 -8.60 0.82
CA HIS A 21 4.95 -8.46 1.31
C HIS A 21 5.27 -6.99 1.51
N ILE A 22 6.05 -6.70 2.52
CA ILE A 22 6.44 -5.33 2.84
C ILE A 22 7.95 -5.30 2.92
N GLY A 23 8.56 -4.34 2.21
CA GLY A 23 10.00 -4.18 2.24
C GLY A 23 10.50 -3.82 3.63
N ASP A 24 11.75 -4.19 3.92
CA ASP A 24 12.31 -4.01 5.25
C ASP A 24 12.35 -2.54 5.66
N GLU A 25 12.57 -1.65 4.73
CA GLU A 25 12.63 -0.22 5.06
C GLU A 25 11.30 0.29 5.58
N VAL A 26 10.20 -0.21 5.00
CA VAL A 26 8.87 0.19 5.46
C VAL A 26 8.56 -0.51 6.78
N LYS A 27 8.90 -1.78 6.88
CA LYS A 27 8.63 -2.57 8.07
C LYS A 27 9.30 -1.98 9.31
N SER A 28 10.51 -1.50 9.18
CA SER A 28 11.25 -0.97 10.32
C SER A 28 10.97 0.50 10.58
N SER A 29 10.18 1.14 9.72
CA SER A 29 9.87 2.55 9.88
C SER A 29 8.78 2.74 10.92
N ASP A 30 8.93 3.75 11.75
CA ASP A 30 7.91 4.08 12.73
C ASP A 30 6.76 4.87 12.13
N LYS A 31 6.90 5.33 10.89
CA LYS A 31 5.90 6.19 10.28
C LYS A 31 4.53 5.54 10.19
N TYR A 32 4.50 4.23 9.97
CA TYR A 32 3.25 3.53 9.73
C TYR A 32 2.91 2.54 10.83
N SER A 33 3.59 2.67 11.95
CA SER A 33 3.35 1.79 13.08
C SER A 33 1.92 1.99 13.58
N GLY A 34 1.23 0.88 13.80
CA GLY A 34 -0.12 0.94 14.35
C GLY A 34 -1.22 1.12 13.32
N TYR A 35 -0.89 1.26 12.05
CA TYR A 35 -1.92 1.44 11.02
C TYR A 35 -2.37 0.15 10.38
N GLY A 36 -1.74 -0.97 10.73
CA GLY A 36 -2.17 -2.25 10.17
C GLY A 36 -1.54 -2.61 8.85
N ILE A 37 -0.45 -1.94 8.47
CA ILE A 37 0.26 -2.27 7.24
C ILE A 37 1.04 -3.55 7.50
N GLN A 38 0.47 -4.66 7.06
CA GLN A 38 1.08 -5.96 7.31
C GLN A 38 0.54 -6.95 6.28
N PRO A 39 1.27 -8.03 6.05
CA PRO A 39 0.79 -9.04 5.10
C PRO A 39 -0.57 -9.57 5.53
N GLY A 40 -1.44 -9.75 4.57
CA GLY A 40 -2.80 -10.21 4.81
C GLY A 40 -3.82 -9.12 4.96
N ALA A 41 -3.40 -7.87 5.14
CA ALA A 41 -4.34 -6.77 5.30
C ALA A 41 -4.89 -6.33 3.95
N LYS A 42 -6.13 -5.90 3.94
CA LYS A 42 -6.74 -5.32 2.75
C LYS A 42 -6.40 -3.85 2.67
N ILE A 43 -6.14 -3.38 1.47
CA ILE A 43 -5.80 -2.00 1.26
C ILE A 43 -6.43 -1.52 -0.05
N LYS A 44 -6.87 -0.27 -0.07
CA LYS A 44 -7.52 0.30 -1.24
C LYS A 44 -6.95 1.69 -1.49
N LEU A 45 -6.63 1.98 -2.74
CA LEU A 45 -6.21 3.32 -3.12
C LEU A 45 -7.46 4.19 -3.26
N LEU A 46 -7.51 5.27 -2.50
CA LEU A 46 -8.65 6.18 -2.57
C LEU A 46 -8.42 7.28 -3.59
N PHE A 47 -7.28 7.94 -3.54
CA PHE A 47 -6.95 8.96 -4.53
C PHE A 47 -5.48 9.30 -4.42
N ARG A 48 -4.96 9.90 -5.49
CA ARG A 48 -3.61 10.43 -5.51
C ARG A 48 -3.68 11.94 -5.44
N SER A 49 -2.66 12.54 -4.83
CA SER A 49 -2.58 14.00 -4.83
C SER A 49 -2.40 14.49 -6.26
N PRO A 50 -2.61 15.80 -6.51
CA PRO A 50 -2.46 16.32 -7.87
C PRO A 50 -1.11 16.01 -8.50
N SER A 51 -0.04 15.97 -7.70
CA SER A 51 1.28 15.63 -8.23
C SER A 51 1.51 14.12 -8.30
N GLY A 52 0.57 13.32 -7.77
CA GLY A 52 0.70 11.88 -7.76
C GLY A 52 1.36 11.32 -6.51
N ASP A 53 1.94 12.16 -5.68
CA ASP A 53 2.66 11.75 -4.48
C ASP A 53 2.50 12.81 -3.41
N PRO A 54 1.99 12.47 -2.23
CA PRO A 54 1.60 11.13 -1.79
C PRO A 54 0.23 10.72 -2.30
N ALA A 55 -0.17 9.50 -1.98
CA ALA A 55 -1.50 9.01 -2.31
C ALA A 55 -2.19 8.58 -1.02
N ALA A 56 -3.51 8.62 -1.02
CA ALA A 56 -4.29 8.24 0.16
C ALA A 56 -4.84 6.84 -0.01
N TYR A 57 -4.69 6.04 1.03
CA TYR A 57 -5.13 4.66 1.04
C TYR A 57 -6.01 4.40 2.24
N GLU A 58 -6.92 3.46 2.09
CA GLU A 58 -7.72 2.98 3.21
C GLU A 58 -7.21 1.61 3.62
N ILE A 59 -6.94 1.46 4.91
CA ILE A 59 -6.51 0.18 5.46
C ILE A 59 -7.13 0.06 6.85
N MET A 60 -7.81 -1.06 7.09
CA MET A 60 -8.42 -1.33 8.38
C MET A 60 -9.33 -0.20 8.86
N GLY A 61 -10.04 0.43 7.93
CA GLY A 61 -10.97 1.49 8.27
C GLY A 61 -10.32 2.86 8.51
N THR A 62 -9.02 2.96 8.33
CA THR A 62 -8.28 4.20 8.53
C THR A 62 -7.74 4.69 7.21
N VAL A 63 -7.77 5.99 6.99
CA VAL A 63 -7.20 6.60 5.80
C VAL A 63 -5.84 7.17 6.15
N LEU A 64 -4.83 6.82 5.36
CA LEU A 64 -3.50 7.38 5.58
C LEU A 64 -2.84 7.67 4.24
N ALA A 65 -1.90 8.60 4.28
CA ALA A 65 -1.15 8.99 3.09
C ALA A 65 0.17 8.24 3.09
N LEU A 66 0.51 7.68 1.93
CA LEU A 66 1.79 6.99 1.75
C LEU A 66 2.56 7.66 0.63
N ARG A 67 3.84 7.90 0.88
CA ARG A 67 4.71 8.40 -0.16
C ARG A 67 5.03 7.29 -1.14
N LYS A 68 5.29 7.68 -2.39
CA LYS A 68 5.58 6.70 -3.42
C LYS A 68 6.80 5.85 -3.08
N GLU A 69 7.80 6.46 -2.45
CA GLU A 69 9.00 5.72 -2.08
C GLU A 69 8.67 4.57 -1.13
N ASP A 70 7.61 4.70 -0.33
CA ASP A 70 7.20 3.63 0.57
C ASP A 70 6.25 2.67 -0.12
N SER A 71 5.30 3.18 -0.89
CA SER A 71 4.34 2.30 -1.56
C SER A 71 5.00 1.44 -2.63
N ASP A 72 6.12 1.91 -3.19
CA ASP A 72 6.89 1.09 -4.13
C ASP A 72 7.41 -0.19 -3.48
N LYS A 73 7.51 -0.22 -2.17
CA LYS A 73 8.08 -1.35 -1.43
C LYS A 73 7.03 -2.18 -0.72
N ILE A 74 5.76 -1.92 -0.99
CA ILE A 74 4.67 -2.72 -0.47
C ILE A 74 4.09 -3.48 -1.65
N TYR A 75 4.08 -4.80 -1.55
CA TYR A 75 3.67 -5.64 -2.67
C TYR A 75 2.30 -6.23 -2.39
N ILE A 76 1.44 -6.19 -3.41
CA ILE A 76 0.03 -6.50 -3.26
C ILE A 76 -0.42 -7.46 -4.35
N CYS A 77 -1.58 -8.06 -4.13
CA CYS A 77 -2.26 -8.78 -5.20
C CYS A 77 -3.74 -8.44 -5.14
N GLY A 78 -4.42 -8.63 -6.26
CA GLY A 78 -5.85 -8.36 -6.32
C GLY A 78 -6.65 -9.38 -5.52
N ILE A 79 -7.83 -8.99 -5.15
CA ILE A 79 -8.75 -9.87 -4.44
C ILE A 79 -9.61 -10.62 -5.44
#